data_c32129740abe00974da9785fa91160f7
#
_entry.id   c32129740abe00974da9785fa91160f7
#
_cell.length_a   1.000
_cell.length_b   1.000
_cell.length_c   1.000
_cell.angle_alpha   90.00
_cell.angle_beta   90.00
_cell.angle_gamma   90.00
#
_symmetry.space_group_name_H-M   'P 1'
#
loop_
_entity.id
_entity.type
_entity.pdbx_description
1 polymer ?
#
loop_
_entity_poly.entity_id
_entity_poly.type
_entity_poly.pdbx_seq_one_letter_code
_entity_poly.pdbx_strand_id
1 'polypeptide(L)'
;VLLCCFVSRAQMVGYSYKPLAAEGCSMKYSVTRQDSVYYIIATVKSDRLTFLKESTMLIKNFDGEVIKLQGSLISNGSESAGVLIGNIVYPVTEISSTAQFKITPEQFEKIKDGIAKVRLSTIPIEHERTFRKDKIGKKLYLFYLKERNKDNNF
;
A
#
# COMPACT_ATOMS: atom_id res chain seq x y z
N VAL A 1 -23.22 -18.04 -23.63
CA VAL A 1 -23.21 -17.33 -22.36
C VAL A 1 -21.83 -16.74 -22.16
N LEU A 2 -21.72 -15.44 -22.45
CA LEU A 2 -20.48 -14.70 -22.16
C LEU A 2 -20.42 -14.47 -20.66
N LEU A 3 -19.58 -15.25 -19.99
CA LEU A 3 -19.21 -14.95 -18.62
C LEU A 3 -18.25 -13.75 -18.67
N CYS A 4 -18.81 -12.53 -18.58
CA CYS A 4 -18.01 -11.36 -18.31
C CYS A 4 -17.46 -11.48 -16.89
N CYS A 5 -16.29 -12.08 -16.76
CA CYS A 5 -15.48 -11.90 -15.58
C CYS A 5 -15.13 -10.41 -15.52
N PHE A 6 -15.95 -9.64 -14.84
CA PHE A 6 -15.54 -8.34 -14.36
C PHE A 6 -14.45 -8.57 -13.33
N VAL A 7 -13.22 -8.65 -13.80
CA VAL A 7 -12.08 -8.47 -12.92
C VAL A 7 -12.15 -7.02 -12.49
N SER A 8 -12.81 -6.76 -11.37
CA SER A 8 -12.72 -5.45 -10.75
C SER A 8 -11.28 -5.25 -10.37
N ARG A 9 -10.54 -4.50 -11.17
CA ARG A 9 -9.20 -4.07 -10.78
C ARG A 9 -9.35 -3.22 -9.54
N ALA A 10 -8.85 -3.72 -8.40
CA ALA A 10 -8.77 -2.92 -7.19
C ALA A 10 -8.03 -1.61 -7.52
N GLN A 11 -8.63 -0.48 -7.16
CA GLN A 11 -8.01 0.82 -7.35
C GLN A 11 -6.81 0.93 -6.43
N MET A 12 -5.70 1.41 -6.96
CA MET A 12 -4.45 1.54 -6.25
C MET A 12 -3.90 2.96 -6.39
N VAL A 13 -3.27 3.43 -5.34
CA VAL A 13 -2.52 4.69 -5.32
C VAL A 13 -1.16 4.42 -4.68
N GLY A 14 -0.15 5.11 -5.13
CA GLY A 14 1.17 4.89 -4.57
C GLY A 14 2.22 5.85 -5.09
N TYR A 15 3.45 5.53 -4.83
CA TYR A 15 4.62 6.32 -5.19
C TYR A 15 5.84 5.43 -5.35
N SER A 16 6.83 5.94 -6.09
CA SER A 16 8.16 5.34 -6.19
C SER A 16 9.06 5.88 -5.07
N TYR A 17 10.01 5.08 -4.64
CA TYR A 17 10.98 5.47 -3.64
C TYR A 17 12.29 4.69 -3.83
N LYS A 18 13.36 5.14 -3.17
CA LYS A 18 14.69 4.50 -3.26
C LYS A 18 15.15 4.05 -1.87
N PRO A 19 14.81 2.84 -1.43
CA PRO A 19 15.39 2.30 -0.21
C PRO A 19 16.81 1.78 -0.52
N LEU A 20 17.76 2.07 0.33
CA LEU A 20 19.12 1.53 0.25
C LEU A 20 19.79 1.71 -1.14
N ALA A 21 19.47 2.80 -1.82
CA ALA A 21 19.96 3.15 -3.15
C ALA A 21 19.50 2.22 -4.31
N ALA A 22 18.51 1.37 -4.08
CA ALA A 22 17.92 0.55 -5.14
C ALA A 22 16.98 1.37 -6.04
N GLU A 23 16.94 1.05 -7.32
CA GLU A 23 16.05 1.66 -8.30
C GLU A 23 14.81 0.78 -8.52
N GLY A 24 13.72 1.41 -8.95
CA GLY A 24 12.50 0.70 -9.32
C GLY A 24 11.63 0.22 -8.17
N CYS A 25 11.89 0.68 -6.95
CA CYS A 25 11.07 0.37 -5.79
C CYS A 25 9.79 1.18 -5.76
N SER A 26 8.70 0.56 -5.33
CA SER A 26 7.41 1.23 -5.23
C SER A 26 6.61 0.77 -4.01
N MET A 27 5.75 1.68 -3.53
CA MET A 27 4.76 1.40 -2.51
C MET A 27 3.38 1.72 -3.09
N LYS A 28 2.45 0.79 -2.99
CA LYS A 28 1.08 0.95 -3.46
C LYS A 28 0.09 0.62 -2.37
N TYR A 29 -1.01 1.35 -2.35
CA TYR A 29 -2.07 1.21 -1.37
C TYR A 29 -3.41 1.02 -2.05
N SER A 30 -4.27 0.22 -1.43
CA SER A 30 -5.67 0.05 -1.81
C SER A 30 -6.52 -0.07 -0.56
N VAL A 31 -7.82 -0.02 -0.73
CA VAL A 31 -8.79 -0.19 0.36
C VAL A 31 -9.67 -1.38 0.03
N THR A 32 -9.86 -2.27 1.00
CA THR A 32 -10.79 -3.38 0.90
C THR A 32 -11.74 -3.38 2.08
N ARG A 33 -12.89 -4.00 1.89
CA ARG A 33 -13.87 -4.27 2.93
C ARG A 33 -14.10 -5.76 3.01
N GLN A 34 -14.01 -6.30 4.22
CA GLN A 34 -14.35 -7.69 4.52
C GLN A 34 -15.42 -7.67 5.61
N ASP A 35 -16.62 -8.09 5.26
CA ASP A 35 -17.81 -7.93 6.10
C ASP A 35 -18.06 -6.44 6.41
N SER A 36 -18.00 -6.02 7.66
CA SER A 36 -18.14 -4.61 8.05
C SER A 36 -16.82 -3.94 8.42
N VAL A 37 -15.69 -4.61 8.16
CA VAL A 37 -14.36 -4.15 8.55
C VAL A 37 -13.57 -3.69 7.32
N TYR A 38 -12.97 -2.50 7.42
CA TYR A 38 -12.15 -1.92 6.36
C TYR A 38 -10.67 -2.14 6.62
N TYR A 39 -9.92 -2.34 5.54
CA TYR A 39 -8.47 -2.51 5.58
C TYR A 39 -7.81 -1.64 4.53
N ILE A 40 -6.69 -1.05 4.89
CA ILE A 40 -5.73 -0.54 3.90
C ILE A 40 -4.79 -1.68 3.57
N ILE A 41 -4.66 -1.99 2.30
CA ILE A 41 -3.73 -2.98 1.79
C ILE A 41 -2.53 -2.24 1.24
N ALA A 42 -1.35 -2.52 1.78
CA ALA A 42 -0.11 -1.92 1.31
C ALA A 42 0.77 -3.00 0.67
N THR A 43 1.28 -2.71 -0.51
CA THR A 43 2.20 -3.60 -1.23
C THR A 43 3.50 -2.85 -1.51
N VAL A 44 4.60 -3.38 -1.00
CA VAL A 44 5.94 -2.91 -1.33
C VAL A 44 6.55 -3.83 -2.37
N LYS A 45 7.07 -3.23 -3.43
CA LYS A 45 7.90 -3.91 -4.42
C LYS A 45 9.31 -3.34 -4.33
N SER A 46 10.27 -4.18 -3.97
CA SER A 46 11.65 -3.76 -3.79
C SER A 46 12.60 -4.94 -3.99
N ASP A 47 13.90 -4.67 -3.92
CA ASP A 47 14.92 -5.70 -3.91
C ASP A 47 15.16 -6.29 -2.50
N ARG A 48 14.73 -5.61 -1.44
CA ARG A 48 15.06 -5.98 -0.06
C ARG A 48 13.96 -5.81 0.98
N LEU A 49 13.02 -4.88 0.80
CA LEU A 49 12.05 -4.57 1.86
C LEU A 49 10.91 -5.56 1.90
N THR A 50 10.60 -6.04 3.10
CA THR A 50 9.42 -6.85 3.38
C THR A 50 8.74 -6.35 4.64
N PHE A 51 7.42 -6.56 4.76
CA PHE A 51 6.68 -6.26 5.97
C PHE A 51 7.00 -7.25 7.08
N LEU A 52 6.95 -6.78 8.33
CA LEU A 52 6.96 -7.66 9.49
C LEU A 52 5.67 -8.48 9.54
N LYS A 53 5.70 -9.65 10.17
CA LYS A 53 4.54 -10.50 10.37
C LYS A 53 3.42 -9.76 11.10
N GLU A 54 3.77 -9.04 12.17
CA GLU A 54 2.89 -8.10 12.86
C GLU A 54 3.34 -6.70 12.48
N SER A 55 2.62 -6.09 11.54
CA SER A 55 2.99 -4.81 10.97
C SER A 55 2.18 -3.68 11.59
N THR A 56 2.79 -2.51 11.65
CA THR A 56 2.09 -1.27 12.03
C THR A 56 2.22 -0.23 10.94
N MET A 57 1.21 0.61 10.82
CA MET A 57 1.20 1.76 9.94
C MET A 57 0.89 3.00 10.76
N LEU A 58 1.79 3.97 10.75
CA LEU A 58 1.58 5.28 11.34
C LEU A 58 1.26 6.27 10.23
N ILE A 59 0.17 6.99 10.38
CA ILE A 59 -0.26 8.01 9.44
C ILE A 59 -0.34 9.34 10.19
N LYS A 60 0.29 10.37 9.64
CA LYS A 60 0.16 11.73 10.12
C LYS A 60 -0.59 12.55 9.07
N ASN A 61 -1.68 13.20 9.46
CA ASN A 61 -2.39 14.13 8.58
C ASN A 61 -1.75 15.52 8.60
N PHE A 62 -2.25 16.44 7.77
CA PHE A 62 -1.71 17.79 7.69
C PHE A 62 -2.05 18.66 8.91
N ASP A 63 -3.00 18.24 9.74
CA ASP A 63 -3.32 18.88 11.02
C ASP A 63 -2.39 18.45 12.16
N GLY A 64 -1.52 17.48 11.90
CA GLY A 64 -0.57 16.97 12.88
C GLY A 64 -1.09 15.80 13.71
N GLU A 65 -2.29 15.31 13.47
CA GLU A 65 -2.80 14.11 14.15
C GLU A 65 -2.09 12.86 13.65
N VAL A 66 -1.77 11.97 14.57
CA VAL A 66 -1.14 10.67 14.27
C VAL A 66 -2.13 9.55 14.51
N ILE A 67 -2.29 8.70 13.51
CA ILE A 67 -3.16 7.54 13.56
C ILE A 67 -2.28 6.29 13.48
N LYS A 68 -2.42 5.38 14.44
CA LYS A 68 -1.71 4.11 14.47
C LYS A 68 -2.66 2.97 14.06
N LEU A 69 -2.30 2.27 13.01
CA LEU A 69 -3.04 1.10 12.52
C LEU A 69 -2.24 -0.16 12.81
N GLN A 70 -2.93 -1.18 13.30
CA GLN A 70 -2.38 -2.52 13.47
C GLN A 70 -2.68 -3.35 12.24
N GLY A 71 -1.74 -4.18 11.86
CA GLY A 71 -1.87 -5.01 10.69
C GLY A 71 -1.07 -6.29 10.76
N SER A 72 -1.12 -7.02 9.67
CA SER A 72 -0.41 -8.29 9.52
C SER A 72 0.05 -8.49 8.10
N LEU A 73 1.14 -9.24 7.97
CA LEU A 73 1.63 -9.68 6.66
C LEU A 73 0.63 -10.64 6.03
N ILE A 74 0.24 -10.38 4.78
CA ILE A 74 -0.62 -11.26 4.00
C ILE A 74 0.23 -12.23 3.18
N SER A 75 1.21 -11.71 2.43
CA SER A 75 2.02 -12.52 1.54
C SER A 75 3.35 -11.88 1.22
N ASN A 76 4.34 -12.73 0.98
CA ASN A 76 5.60 -12.38 0.35
C ASN A 76 5.74 -13.19 -0.94
N GLY A 77 6.18 -12.54 -2.00
CA GLY A 77 6.49 -13.16 -3.26
C GLY A 77 7.84 -12.70 -3.78
N SER A 78 8.41 -13.45 -4.69
CA SER A 78 9.62 -13.05 -5.39
C SER A 78 9.51 -13.39 -6.87
N GLU A 79 9.95 -12.48 -7.72
CA GLU A 79 10.07 -12.69 -9.15
C GLU A 79 11.53 -12.48 -9.55
N SER A 80 12.07 -13.42 -10.33
CA SER A 80 13.42 -13.31 -10.87
C SER A 80 13.34 -13.11 -12.37
N ALA A 81 14.04 -12.11 -12.88
CA ALA A 81 14.17 -11.84 -14.29
C ALA A 81 15.64 -11.71 -14.68
N GLY A 82 15.98 -12.11 -15.88
CA GLY A 82 17.30 -11.84 -16.44
C GLY A 82 17.32 -10.49 -17.12
N VAL A 83 18.25 -9.63 -16.76
CA VAL A 83 18.50 -8.34 -17.43
C VAL A 83 19.76 -8.45 -18.24
N LEU A 84 19.66 -8.23 -19.56
CA LEU A 84 20.80 -8.24 -20.47
C LEU A 84 21.50 -6.89 -20.44
N ILE A 85 22.75 -6.90 -19.99
CA ILE A 85 23.64 -5.74 -20.05
C ILE A 85 24.88 -6.14 -20.86
N GLY A 86 24.98 -5.61 -22.06
CA GLY A 86 25.97 -6.09 -23.02
C GLY A 86 25.68 -7.54 -23.42
N ASN A 87 26.66 -8.45 -23.24
CA ASN A 87 26.49 -9.89 -23.48
C ASN A 87 26.30 -10.71 -22.21
N ILE A 88 26.09 -10.06 -21.07
CA ILE A 88 25.97 -10.72 -19.77
C ILE A 88 24.54 -10.60 -19.28
N VAL A 89 23.97 -11.73 -18.85
CA VAL A 89 22.65 -11.78 -18.20
C VAL A 89 22.84 -11.67 -16.71
N TYR A 90 22.30 -10.60 -16.10
CA TYR A 90 22.28 -10.40 -14.66
C TYR A 90 20.95 -10.84 -14.10
N PRO A 91 20.91 -11.71 -13.08
CA PRO A 91 19.66 -12.02 -12.41
C PRO A 91 19.24 -10.84 -11.53
N VAL A 92 18.01 -10.37 -11.73
CA VAL A 92 17.37 -9.36 -10.87
C VAL A 92 16.22 -10.03 -10.17
N THR A 93 16.22 -9.97 -8.83
CA THR A 93 15.14 -10.48 -8.00
C THR A 93 14.36 -9.31 -7.44
N GLU A 94 13.07 -9.26 -7.74
CA GLU A 94 12.12 -8.31 -7.16
C GLU A 94 11.30 -9.01 -6.10
N ILE A 95 11.29 -8.45 -4.88
CA ILE A 95 10.49 -8.94 -3.78
C ILE A 95 9.21 -8.11 -3.70
N SER A 96 8.06 -8.80 -3.63
CA SER A 96 6.77 -8.18 -3.39
C SER A 96 6.26 -8.64 -2.03
N SER A 97 5.97 -7.69 -1.15
CA SER A 97 5.45 -7.96 0.19
C SER A 97 4.16 -7.17 0.39
N THR A 98 3.12 -7.83 0.89
CA THR A 98 1.80 -7.24 1.07
C THR A 98 1.34 -7.41 2.51
N ALA A 99 0.87 -6.33 3.10
CA ALA A 99 0.29 -6.32 4.44
C ALA A 99 -1.07 -5.64 4.43
N GLN A 100 -1.91 -6.01 5.39
CA GLN A 100 -3.21 -5.38 5.61
C GLN A 100 -3.21 -4.67 6.95
N PHE A 101 -3.87 -3.50 6.99
CA PHE A 101 -3.98 -2.68 8.20
C PHE A 101 -5.45 -2.36 8.45
N LYS A 102 -5.94 -2.72 9.62
CA LYS A 102 -7.32 -2.45 10.01
C LYS A 102 -7.51 -0.95 10.25
N ILE A 103 -8.55 -0.38 9.65
CA ILE A 103 -8.87 1.04 9.76
C ILE A 103 -10.38 1.22 9.95
N THR A 104 -10.76 2.15 10.81
CA THR A 104 -12.17 2.46 11.08
C THR A 104 -12.67 3.60 10.20
N PRO A 105 -14.00 3.73 9.99
CA PRO A 105 -14.57 4.89 9.29
C PRO A 105 -14.15 6.23 9.90
N GLU A 106 -14.07 6.32 11.22
CA GLU A 106 -13.65 7.53 11.93
C GLU A 106 -12.20 7.89 11.60
N GLN A 107 -11.33 6.88 11.48
CA GLN A 107 -9.94 7.08 11.08
C GLN A 107 -9.82 7.53 9.62
N PHE A 108 -10.66 7.02 8.71
CA PHE A 108 -10.72 7.53 7.35
C PHE A 108 -11.10 9.01 7.30
N GLU A 109 -12.04 9.45 8.14
CA GLU A 109 -12.40 10.88 8.21
C GLU A 109 -11.21 11.77 8.58
N LYS A 110 -10.27 11.26 9.37
CA LYS A 110 -9.06 12.01 9.74
C LYS A 110 -8.07 12.18 8.59
N ILE A 111 -8.13 11.35 7.57
CA ILE A 111 -7.22 11.40 6.41
C ILE A 111 -7.87 11.96 5.15
N LYS A 112 -9.13 12.36 5.21
CA LYS A 112 -9.88 12.86 4.04
C LYS A 112 -9.25 14.10 3.40
N ASP A 113 -8.57 14.93 4.17
CA ASP A 113 -7.91 16.14 3.69
C ASP A 113 -6.44 15.91 3.31
N GLY A 114 -5.97 14.69 3.44
CA GLY A 114 -4.65 14.28 2.99
C GLY A 114 -3.78 13.66 4.07
N ILE A 115 -2.72 13.02 3.62
CA ILE A 115 -1.69 12.41 4.46
C ILE A 115 -0.39 13.17 4.28
N ALA A 116 0.16 13.68 5.39
CA ALA A 116 1.44 14.39 5.42
C ALA A 116 2.63 13.45 5.57
N LYS A 117 2.45 12.32 6.25
CA LYS A 117 3.53 11.37 6.51
C LYS A 117 2.98 9.96 6.73
N VAL A 118 3.71 8.98 6.24
CA VAL A 118 3.41 7.56 6.49
C VAL A 118 4.68 6.85 6.95
N ARG A 119 4.52 5.94 7.89
CA ARG A 119 5.58 5.04 8.37
C ARG A 119 5.05 3.63 8.46
N LEU A 120 5.78 2.70 7.87
CA LEU A 120 5.43 1.28 7.81
C LEU A 120 6.55 0.44 8.41
N SER A 121 6.17 -0.57 9.19
CA SER A 121 7.10 -1.52 9.80
C SER A 121 7.61 -2.51 8.77
N THR A 122 8.68 -2.14 8.09
CA THR A 122 9.38 -3.01 7.14
C THR A 122 10.78 -3.33 7.63
N ILE A 123 11.37 -4.39 7.09
CA ILE A 123 12.74 -4.80 7.35
C ILE A 123 13.51 -4.88 6.02
N PRO A 124 14.82 -4.60 5.97
CA PRO A 124 15.76 -4.32 7.09
C PRO A 124 15.66 -2.90 7.67
N ILE A 125 14.95 -1.98 7.00
CA ILE A 125 14.70 -0.62 7.50
C ILE A 125 13.21 -0.31 7.47
N GLU A 126 12.78 0.58 8.35
CA GLU A 126 11.43 1.12 8.36
C GLU A 126 11.19 1.99 7.13
N HIS A 127 10.07 1.79 6.45
CA HIS A 127 9.67 2.68 5.37
C HIS A 127 9.01 3.92 5.92
N GLU A 128 9.51 5.10 5.54
CA GLU A 128 8.96 6.38 5.93
C GLU A 128 8.90 7.32 4.73
N ARG A 129 7.79 8.00 4.55
CA ARG A 129 7.62 8.98 3.49
C ARG A 129 6.88 10.20 4.00
N THR A 130 7.47 11.38 3.78
CA THR A 130 6.85 12.68 4.07
C THR A 130 6.41 13.32 2.76
N PHE A 131 5.20 13.91 2.77
CA PHE A 131 4.63 14.57 1.61
C PHE A 131 4.45 16.07 1.90
N ARG A 132 4.88 16.92 0.98
CA ARG A 132 4.60 18.36 1.04
C ARG A 132 3.16 18.65 0.64
N LYS A 133 2.67 17.90 -0.35
CA LYS A 133 1.29 17.91 -0.82
C LYS A 133 0.77 16.48 -0.75
N ASP A 134 -0.51 16.33 -0.45
CA ASP A 134 -1.12 15.02 -0.40
C ASP A 134 -1.00 14.27 -1.73
N LYS A 135 -0.55 13.00 -1.65
CA LYS A 135 -0.48 12.10 -2.79
C LYS A 135 -1.35 10.87 -2.65
N ILE A 136 -1.69 10.49 -1.43
CA ILE A 136 -2.39 9.22 -1.18
C ILE A 136 -3.66 9.38 -0.34
N GLY A 137 -3.72 10.35 0.56
CA GLY A 137 -4.80 10.45 1.55
C GLY A 137 -6.18 10.65 0.96
N LYS A 138 -6.33 11.64 0.08
CA LYS A 138 -7.62 11.92 -0.58
C LYS A 138 -8.08 10.76 -1.46
N LYS A 139 -7.15 10.10 -2.15
CA LYS A 139 -7.48 8.94 -2.99
C LYS A 139 -7.89 7.73 -2.15
N LEU A 140 -7.22 7.47 -1.03
CA LEU A 140 -7.61 6.41 -0.11
C LEU A 140 -9.01 6.66 0.47
N TYR A 141 -9.30 7.91 0.82
CA TYR A 141 -10.64 8.27 1.26
C TYR A 141 -11.71 8.03 0.19
N LEU A 142 -11.42 8.36 -1.07
CA LEU A 142 -12.33 8.06 -2.18
C LEU A 142 -12.52 6.55 -2.39
N PHE A 143 -11.47 5.75 -2.23
CA PHE A 143 -11.57 4.30 -2.31
C PHE A 143 -12.43 3.76 -1.17
N TYR A 144 -12.30 4.31 0.03
CA TYR A 144 -13.17 3.98 1.16
C TYR A 144 -14.63 4.28 0.86
N LEU A 145 -14.94 5.46 0.32
CA LEU A 145 -16.31 5.82 -0.04
C LEU A 145 -16.90 4.84 -1.08
N LYS A 146 -16.12 4.43 -2.06
CA LYS A 146 -16.56 3.44 -3.05
C LYS A 146 -16.84 2.08 -2.42
N GLU A 147 -15.98 1.60 -1.53
CA GLU A 147 -16.22 0.35 -0.81
C GLU A 147 -17.45 0.43 0.09
N ARG A 148 -17.65 1.55 0.77
CA ARG A 148 -18.83 1.77 1.60
C ARG A 148 -20.13 1.75 0.78
N ASN A 149 -20.10 2.35 -0.41
CA ASN A 149 -21.30 2.50 -1.25
C ASN A 149 -21.62 1.26 -2.09
N LYS A 150 -20.77 0.25 -2.14
CA LYS A 150 -21.03 -0.99 -2.89
C LYS A 150 -22.30 -1.70 -2.44
N ASP A 151 -22.65 -1.65 -1.16
CA ASP A 151 -23.85 -2.27 -0.61
C ASP A 151 -25.13 -1.50 -0.94
N ASN A 152 -25.04 -0.25 -1.39
CA ASN A 152 -26.19 0.60 -1.68
C ASN A 152 -26.66 0.52 -3.14
N ASN A 153 -26.00 -0.28 -3.96
CA ASN A 153 -26.28 -0.42 -5.38
C ASN A 153 -27.00 -1.73 -5.74
N PHE A 154 -27.94 -2.14 -4.89
CA PHE A 154 -28.88 -3.20 -5.22
C PHE A 154 -30.10 -2.66 -5.92
#